data_ee613fa69802a3fc96b54a9bca9ee330
#
_entry.id   ee613fa69802a3fc96b54a9bca9ee330
#
_cell.length_a   1.000
_cell.length_b   1.000
_cell.length_c   1.000
_cell.angle_alpha   90.00
_cell.angle_beta   90.00
_cell.angle_gamma   90.00
#
_symmetry.space_group_name_H-M   'P 1'
#
loop_
_entity.id
_entity.type
_entity.pdbx_description
1 polymer ?
#
loop_
_entity_poly.entity_id
_entity_poly.type
_entity_poly.pdbx_seq_one_letter_code
_entity_poly.pdbx_strand_id
1 'polypeptide(L)'
;MLTASWSFLWVTGHRSRILFFYFLFLLNLLTLPSAAATARVECNSLPSKILSRSVTYCIVLPPSFDTDKTKHFPILYSLHGLGDNEQFFVHSGAWNLVEDMREKGELKNFLIVTPDGGAGFYINSKDGKNRYEDFLLQEFFPFVENRYRVAAGRANRAISGVSMGGYGALHLAFRHPLLFSSVSAHSAALIEKLPGFLGASPSSSPRARVLGGVFGNPPDPVFWDQNSPLVLARTANLAGLKIYFDCGDNDDYGFYAGATALDKILTARRIPHEFHLFPGRHDAAYFAEHLPASLQFHSRLFPNP
;
A
#
# COMPACT_ATOMS: atom_id res chain seq x y z
N MET A 1 -56.19 65.97 -49.32
CA MET A 1 -57.13 64.86 -49.43
C MET A 1 -56.37 63.58 -49.04
N LEU A 2 -56.75 62.98 -47.93
CA LEU A 2 -56.45 61.62 -47.47
C LEU A 2 -54.97 61.23 -47.27
N THR A 3 -54.53 61.46 -46.06
CA THR A 3 -53.36 60.87 -45.45
C THR A 3 -53.71 59.52 -44.84
N ALA A 4 -53.05 58.43 -45.24
CA ALA A 4 -53.13 57.16 -44.58
C ALA A 4 -51.91 57.00 -43.64
N SER A 5 -52.14 56.98 -42.32
CA SER A 5 -51.13 56.72 -41.29
C SER A 5 -50.91 55.23 -41.16
N TRP A 6 -49.65 54.82 -41.16
CA TRP A 6 -49.23 53.48 -40.91
C TRP A 6 -48.91 53.32 -39.44
N SER A 7 -49.72 52.52 -38.75
CA SER A 7 -49.46 52.04 -37.41
C SER A 7 -49.12 50.50 -37.44
N PHE A 8 -47.88 50.20 -37.77
CA PHE A 8 -47.37 48.84 -37.59
C PHE A 8 -45.95 48.96 -37.09
N LEU A 9 -45.73 48.52 -35.86
CA LEU A 9 -44.42 48.05 -35.36
C LEU A 9 -44.31 48.13 -33.79
N TRP A 10 -45.18 47.42 -33.10
CA TRP A 10 -44.92 47.25 -31.63
C TRP A 10 -45.46 45.92 -31.05
N VAL A 11 -45.31 44.79 -31.76
CA VAL A 11 -45.76 43.49 -31.18
C VAL A 11 -44.69 42.40 -31.23
N THR A 12 -43.53 42.60 -31.85
CA THR A 12 -42.56 41.51 -32.03
C THR A 12 -41.42 41.47 -31.01
N GLY A 13 -41.28 42.48 -30.13
CA GLY A 13 -40.11 42.59 -29.25
C GLY A 13 -40.21 41.82 -27.93
N HIS A 14 -41.41 41.54 -27.44
CA HIS A 14 -41.54 40.97 -26.08
C HIS A 14 -41.52 39.44 -26.04
N ARG A 15 -41.99 38.75 -27.04
CA ARG A 15 -42.02 37.29 -27.07
C ARG A 15 -40.62 36.69 -27.32
N SER A 16 -39.80 37.31 -28.12
CA SER A 16 -38.44 36.87 -28.40
C SER A 16 -37.52 37.04 -27.18
N ARG A 17 -37.70 38.08 -26.37
CA ARG A 17 -36.89 38.28 -25.16
C ARG A 17 -37.23 37.29 -24.05
N ILE A 18 -38.49 36.91 -23.90
CA ILE A 18 -38.94 35.93 -22.91
C ILE A 18 -38.43 34.54 -23.30
N LEU A 19 -38.46 34.14 -24.56
CA LEU A 19 -37.91 32.86 -25.03
C LEU A 19 -36.39 32.79 -24.88
N PHE A 20 -35.66 33.91 -25.09
CA PHE A 20 -34.23 33.96 -24.90
C PHE A 20 -33.82 33.86 -23.41
N PHE A 21 -34.59 34.46 -22.49
CA PHE A 21 -34.37 34.29 -21.05
C PHE A 21 -34.69 32.88 -20.56
N TYR A 22 -35.74 32.25 -21.09
CA TYR A 22 -36.07 30.85 -20.76
C TYR A 22 -35.00 29.89 -21.33
N PHE A 23 -34.43 30.14 -22.48
CA PHE A 23 -33.36 29.33 -23.06
C PHE A 23 -32.05 29.49 -22.27
N LEU A 24 -31.69 30.70 -21.86
CA LEU A 24 -30.53 30.94 -20.98
C LEU A 24 -30.72 30.37 -19.58
N PHE A 25 -31.96 30.38 -19.05
CA PHE A 25 -32.27 29.79 -17.75
C PHE A 25 -32.24 28.23 -17.81
N LEU A 26 -32.70 27.65 -18.91
CA LEU A 26 -32.62 26.21 -19.16
C LEU A 26 -31.18 25.73 -19.41
N LEU A 27 -30.33 26.56 -20.04
CA LEU A 27 -28.91 26.23 -20.24
C LEU A 27 -28.12 26.26 -18.91
N ASN A 28 -28.53 27.11 -17.95
CA ASN A 28 -27.90 27.12 -16.62
C ASN A 28 -28.38 25.99 -15.69
N LEU A 29 -29.49 25.31 -16.02
CA LEU A 29 -29.99 24.16 -15.25
C LEU A 29 -29.33 22.82 -15.62
N LEU A 30 -28.50 22.81 -16.67
CA LEU A 30 -27.84 21.59 -17.17
C LEU A 30 -26.41 21.38 -16.65
N THR A 31 -25.86 22.32 -15.90
CA THR A 31 -24.61 22.12 -15.19
C THR A 31 -24.88 21.79 -13.72
N LEU A 32 -25.53 20.66 -13.47
CA LEU A 32 -25.40 20.04 -12.14
C LEU A 32 -23.91 19.80 -11.96
N PRO A 33 -23.29 20.30 -10.87
CA PRO A 33 -21.92 19.94 -10.59
C PRO A 33 -21.90 18.41 -10.52
N SER A 34 -21.17 17.77 -11.41
CA SER A 34 -20.86 16.36 -11.28
C SER A 34 -20.31 16.20 -9.88
N ALA A 35 -20.99 15.44 -9.03
CA ALA A 35 -20.47 15.15 -7.71
C ALA A 35 -19.03 14.65 -7.91
N ALA A 36 -18.07 15.39 -7.37
CA ALA A 36 -16.69 15.00 -7.47
C ALA A 36 -16.60 13.57 -6.95
N ALA A 37 -16.11 12.65 -7.79
CA ALA A 37 -15.93 11.28 -7.34
C ALA A 37 -14.99 11.30 -6.14
N THR A 38 -15.42 10.68 -5.05
CA THR A 38 -14.61 10.53 -3.85
C THR A 38 -13.88 9.20 -3.89
N ALA A 39 -12.68 9.19 -3.39
CA ALA A 39 -12.01 7.93 -3.10
C ALA A 39 -12.80 7.14 -2.05
N ARG A 40 -12.63 5.84 -2.04
CA ARG A 40 -13.33 4.97 -1.07
C ARG A 40 -12.50 3.78 -0.63
N VAL A 41 -12.83 3.27 0.55
CA VAL A 41 -12.28 2.03 1.07
C VAL A 41 -13.34 0.93 0.94
N GLU A 42 -12.94 -0.21 0.43
CA GLU A 42 -13.72 -1.45 0.48
C GLU A 42 -13.00 -2.47 1.34
N CYS A 43 -13.71 -3.08 2.29
CA CYS A 43 -13.19 -4.20 3.07
C CYS A 43 -13.99 -5.46 2.74
N ASN A 44 -13.29 -6.53 2.42
CA ASN A 44 -13.84 -7.79 1.94
C ASN A 44 -13.07 -8.97 2.52
N SER A 45 -13.47 -10.18 2.19
CA SER A 45 -12.74 -11.40 2.54
C SER A 45 -12.55 -12.31 1.33
N LEU A 46 -11.44 -13.03 1.31
CA LEU A 46 -11.13 -14.05 0.31
C LEU A 46 -11.04 -15.41 1.01
N PRO A 47 -11.93 -16.37 0.68
CA PRO A 47 -11.76 -17.75 1.09
C PRO A 47 -10.49 -18.33 0.48
N SER A 48 -9.57 -18.81 1.31
CA SER A 48 -8.32 -19.43 0.88
C SER A 48 -8.38 -20.95 1.02
N LYS A 49 -8.04 -21.64 -0.04
CA LYS A 49 -7.86 -23.10 -0.03
C LYS A 49 -6.53 -23.47 0.61
N ILE A 50 -5.48 -22.65 0.38
CA ILE A 50 -4.14 -22.88 0.92
C ILE A 50 -4.16 -22.77 2.45
N LEU A 51 -4.86 -21.75 3.00
CA LEU A 51 -4.93 -21.51 4.44
C LEU A 51 -6.11 -22.20 5.12
N SER A 52 -7.05 -22.78 4.36
CA SER A 52 -8.28 -23.39 4.85
C SER A 52 -9.11 -22.45 5.76
N ARG A 53 -9.04 -21.15 5.50
CA ARG A 53 -9.79 -20.08 6.18
C ARG A 53 -9.99 -18.89 5.24
N SER A 54 -10.92 -18.00 5.58
CA SER A 54 -11.00 -16.70 4.92
C SER A 54 -9.95 -15.73 5.46
N VAL A 55 -9.42 -14.89 4.57
CA VAL A 55 -8.53 -13.79 4.89
C VAL A 55 -9.24 -12.48 4.53
N THR A 56 -9.35 -11.57 5.49
CA THR A 56 -9.90 -10.24 5.29
C THR A 56 -8.85 -9.33 4.65
N TYR A 57 -9.33 -8.36 3.88
CA TYR A 57 -8.49 -7.31 3.30
C TYR A 57 -9.28 -6.04 3.09
N CYS A 58 -8.63 -4.89 3.13
CA CYS A 58 -9.20 -3.62 2.69
C CYS A 58 -8.44 -3.10 1.47
N ILE A 59 -9.14 -2.38 0.60
CA ILE A 59 -8.57 -1.72 -0.57
C ILE A 59 -9.01 -0.27 -0.66
N VAL A 60 -8.04 0.60 -0.87
CA VAL A 60 -8.23 2.03 -1.11
C VAL A 60 -8.28 2.27 -2.63
N LEU A 61 -9.41 2.77 -3.09
CA LEU A 61 -9.69 3.04 -4.50
C LEU A 61 -9.64 4.55 -4.76
N PRO A 62 -8.85 5.04 -5.73
CA PRO A 62 -8.79 6.45 -6.05
C PRO A 62 -10.11 6.94 -6.70
N PRO A 63 -10.41 8.25 -6.70
CA PRO A 63 -11.63 8.80 -7.29
C PRO A 63 -11.82 8.40 -8.75
N SER A 64 -10.73 8.34 -9.53
CA SER A 64 -10.77 7.95 -10.95
C SER A 64 -11.14 6.49 -11.18
N PHE A 65 -11.14 5.64 -10.15
CA PHE A 65 -11.55 4.24 -10.27
C PHE A 65 -13.02 4.11 -10.67
N ASP A 66 -13.89 4.99 -10.20
CA ASP A 66 -15.32 4.96 -10.51
C ASP A 66 -15.71 5.78 -11.74
N THR A 67 -14.99 6.84 -12.03
CA THR A 67 -15.29 7.76 -13.14
C THR A 67 -14.76 7.27 -14.48
N ASP A 68 -13.67 6.50 -14.50
CA ASP A 68 -13.09 5.94 -15.73
C ASP A 68 -12.96 4.42 -15.64
N LYS A 69 -13.93 3.73 -16.23
CA LYS A 69 -13.99 2.25 -16.20
C LYS A 69 -12.97 1.58 -17.15
N THR A 70 -12.32 2.34 -18.00
CA THR A 70 -11.31 1.82 -18.95
C THR A 70 -9.90 1.80 -18.36
N LYS A 71 -9.64 2.61 -17.35
CA LYS A 71 -8.33 2.68 -16.68
C LYS A 71 -8.00 1.45 -15.87
N HIS A 72 -6.72 1.07 -15.96
CA HIS A 72 -6.06 0.09 -15.10
C HIS A 72 -5.02 0.82 -14.24
N PHE A 73 -4.90 0.44 -12.98
CA PHE A 73 -4.14 1.18 -11.98
C PHE A 73 -2.94 0.37 -11.49
N PRO A 74 -1.81 1.03 -11.19
CA PRO A 74 -0.77 0.42 -10.36
C PRO A 74 -1.32 0.07 -8.98
N ILE A 75 -0.65 -0.86 -8.29
CA ILE A 75 -1.05 -1.34 -6.97
C ILE A 75 0.12 -1.35 -6.00
N LEU A 76 -0.15 -0.88 -4.77
CA LEU A 76 0.71 -0.99 -3.61
C LEU A 76 0.09 -1.97 -2.62
N TYR A 77 0.74 -3.10 -2.38
CA TYR A 77 0.44 -4.00 -1.27
C TYR A 77 1.06 -3.44 0.00
N SER A 78 0.25 -3.12 1.01
CA SER A 78 0.71 -2.54 2.27
C SER A 78 0.46 -3.50 3.43
N LEU A 79 1.53 -3.90 4.10
CA LEU A 79 1.54 -4.96 5.11
C LEU A 79 1.61 -4.35 6.52
N HIS A 80 0.62 -4.70 7.36
CA HIS A 80 0.50 -4.16 8.72
C HIS A 80 1.53 -4.76 9.70
N GLY A 81 1.75 -4.08 10.81
CA GLY A 81 2.58 -4.53 11.92
C GLY A 81 1.93 -5.61 12.79
N LEU A 82 2.71 -6.21 13.70
CA LEU A 82 2.19 -7.20 14.64
C LEU A 82 1.17 -6.57 15.59
N GLY A 83 0.01 -7.22 15.71
CA GLY A 83 -1.10 -6.77 16.58
C GLY A 83 -2.10 -5.87 15.88
N ASP A 84 -1.89 -5.55 14.60
CA ASP A 84 -2.83 -4.83 13.75
C ASP A 84 -3.50 -5.80 12.75
N ASN A 85 -4.29 -5.27 11.81
CA ASN A 85 -5.05 -6.04 10.83
C ASN A 85 -5.21 -5.27 9.50
N GLU A 86 -6.04 -5.77 8.61
CA GLU A 86 -6.31 -5.17 7.30
C GLU A 86 -6.82 -3.73 7.34
N GLN A 87 -7.38 -3.29 8.47
CA GLN A 87 -7.95 -1.95 8.60
C GLN A 87 -6.93 -0.90 9.09
N PHE A 88 -5.65 -1.24 9.21
CA PHE A 88 -4.65 -0.35 9.80
C PHE A 88 -4.55 1.00 9.06
N PHE A 89 -4.73 1.04 7.75
CA PHE A 89 -4.78 2.28 6.98
C PHE A 89 -5.96 3.19 7.39
N VAL A 90 -7.08 2.61 7.80
CA VAL A 90 -8.26 3.33 8.27
C VAL A 90 -8.04 3.81 9.70
N HIS A 91 -7.61 2.92 10.60
CA HIS A 91 -7.44 3.22 12.02
C HIS A 91 -6.32 4.23 12.30
N SER A 92 -5.23 4.16 11.53
CA SER A 92 -4.07 5.05 11.71
C SER A 92 -4.26 6.46 11.12
N GLY A 93 -5.36 6.70 10.40
CA GLY A 93 -5.56 7.96 9.67
C GLY A 93 -4.78 8.03 8.34
N ALA A 94 -4.05 6.99 7.95
CA ALA A 94 -3.29 6.94 6.70
C ALA A 94 -4.19 7.09 5.46
N TRP A 95 -5.43 6.67 5.54
CA TRP A 95 -6.45 6.93 4.52
C TRP A 95 -6.61 8.43 4.23
N ASN A 96 -6.84 9.25 5.26
CA ASN A 96 -7.01 10.70 5.11
C ASN A 96 -5.74 11.35 4.55
N LEU A 97 -4.57 10.89 5.00
CA LEU A 97 -3.29 11.34 4.49
C LEU A 97 -3.14 11.07 2.99
N VAL A 98 -3.49 9.88 2.52
CA VAL A 98 -3.44 9.51 1.08
C VAL A 98 -4.34 10.42 0.25
N GLU A 99 -5.55 10.70 0.73
CA GLU A 99 -6.48 11.59 0.01
C GLU A 99 -5.98 13.03 -0.04
N ASP A 100 -5.50 13.56 1.09
CA ASP A 100 -4.91 14.90 1.17
C ASP A 100 -3.71 15.06 0.20
N MET A 101 -2.84 14.05 0.15
CA MET A 101 -1.71 14.03 -0.78
C MET A 101 -2.15 13.92 -2.25
N ARG A 102 -3.23 13.19 -2.54
CA ARG A 102 -3.82 13.11 -3.89
C ARG A 102 -4.43 14.45 -4.33
N GLU A 103 -5.19 15.08 -3.45
CA GLU A 103 -5.79 16.40 -3.70
C GLU A 103 -4.73 17.47 -3.97
N LYS A 104 -3.59 17.41 -3.28
CA LYS A 104 -2.43 18.27 -3.52
C LYS A 104 -1.62 17.91 -4.77
N GLY A 105 -1.95 16.82 -5.46
CA GLY A 105 -1.21 16.34 -6.64
C GLY A 105 0.15 15.73 -6.31
N GLU A 106 0.41 15.37 -5.06
CA GLU A 106 1.65 14.75 -4.58
C GLU A 106 1.70 13.25 -4.86
N LEU A 107 0.53 12.62 -5.05
CA LEU A 107 0.41 11.20 -5.41
C LEU A 107 -0.34 11.01 -6.72
N LYS A 108 0.16 10.10 -7.54
CA LYS A 108 -0.58 9.55 -8.68
C LYS A 108 -1.74 8.68 -8.17
N ASN A 109 -2.66 8.34 -9.07
CA ASN A 109 -3.72 7.40 -8.77
C ASN A 109 -3.21 5.95 -8.86
N PHE A 110 -3.15 5.27 -7.73
CA PHE A 110 -2.86 3.83 -7.60
C PHE A 110 -3.74 3.23 -6.51
N LEU A 111 -3.91 1.92 -6.55
CA LEU A 111 -4.64 1.15 -5.53
C LEU A 111 -3.72 0.87 -4.35
N ILE A 112 -4.26 0.88 -3.12
CA ILE A 112 -3.54 0.40 -1.94
C ILE A 112 -4.37 -0.73 -1.34
N VAL A 113 -3.78 -1.91 -1.16
CA VAL A 113 -4.47 -3.06 -0.57
C VAL A 113 -3.72 -3.59 0.65
N THR A 114 -4.48 -3.88 1.69
CA THR A 114 -3.98 -4.29 3.01
C THR A 114 -4.61 -5.63 3.39
N PRO A 115 -3.92 -6.78 3.22
CA PRO A 115 -4.40 -8.07 3.70
C PRO A 115 -4.14 -8.26 5.20
N ASP A 116 -5.03 -8.98 5.91
CA ASP A 116 -4.77 -9.43 7.27
C ASP A 116 -3.70 -10.53 7.29
N GLY A 117 -2.49 -10.19 7.75
CA GLY A 117 -1.35 -11.09 7.90
C GLY A 117 -1.30 -11.85 9.22
N GLY A 118 -2.20 -11.53 10.15
CA GLY A 118 -2.16 -12.04 11.52
C GLY A 118 -0.79 -11.78 12.18
N ALA A 119 -0.16 -12.80 12.73
CA ALA A 119 1.16 -12.74 13.35
C ALA A 119 2.23 -13.56 12.59
N GLY A 120 2.01 -13.80 11.29
CA GLY A 120 2.77 -14.77 10.49
C GLY A 120 3.98 -14.23 9.75
N PHE A 121 4.39 -12.99 9.96
CA PHE A 121 5.50 -12.34 9.22
C PHE A 121 5.37 -12.40 7.70
N TYR A 122 4.18 -12.72 7.19
CA TYR A 122 3.85 -12.86 5.76
C TYR A 122 4.68 -13.94 5.03
N ILE A 123 5.20 -14.90 5.77
CA ILE A 123 5.94 -16.06 5.26
C ILE A 123 5.19 -17.36 5.54
N ASN A 124 5.62 -18.45 4.92
CA ASN A 124 5.16 -19.78 5.29
C ASN A 124 5.76 -20.15 6.65
N SER A 125 4.96 -20.71 7.59
CA SER A 125 5.48 -21.16 8.87
C SER A 125 6.35 -22.43 8.72
N LYS A 126 7.30 -22.61 9.63
CA LYS A 126 8.21 -23.76 9.65
C LYS A 126 7.48 -25.12 9.64
N ASP A 127 6.36 -25.20 10.35
CA ASP A 127 5.55 -26.43 10.43
C ASP A 127 4.61 -26.63 9.23
N GLY A 128 4.59 -25.69 8.28
CA GLY A 128 3.77 -25.72 7.08
C GLY A 128 2.27 -25.51 7.30
N LYS A 129 1.82 -25.24 8.53
CA LYS A 129 0.40 -25.04 8.81
C LYS A 129 -0.13 -23.70 8.37
N ASN A 130 0.69 -22.66 8.40
CA ASN A 130 0.35 -21.33 7.90
C ASN A 130 1.21 -21.02 6.66
N ARG A 131 0.71 -21.37 5.48
CA ARG A 131 1.38 -21.17 4.19
C ARG A 131 1.03 -19.78 3.61
N TYR A 132 1.33 -18.73 4.38
CA TYR A 132 0.84 -17.39 4.06
C TYR A 132 1.52 -16.76 2.83
N GLU A 133 2.82 -17.00 2.62
CA GLU A 133 3.52 -16.58 1.41
C GLU A 133 2.90 -17.24 0.16
N ASP A 134 2.65 -18.54 0.20
CA ASP A 134 2.00 -19.26 -0.90
C ASP A 134 0.60 -18.69 -1.18
N PHE A 135 -0.16 -18.39 -0.14
CA PHE A 135 -1.49 -17.75 -0.27
C PHE A 135 -1.37 -16.40 -0.98
N LEU A 136 -0.43 -15.54 -0.59
CA LEU A 136 -0.24 -14.25 -1.23
C LEU A 136 0.07 -14.40 -2.72
N LEU A 137 0.99 -15.28 -3.07
CA LEU A 137 1.49 -15.45 -4.44
C LEU A 137 0.51 -16.18 -5.35
N GLN A 138 -0.18 -17.20 -4.84
CA GLN A 138 -0.97 -18.12 -5.67
C GLN A 138 -2.47 -17.83 -5.65
N GLU A 139 -2.99 -17.18 -4.60
CA GLU A 139 -4.41 -16.86 -4.46
C GLU A 139 -4.67 -15.37 -4.38
N PHE A 140 -4.04 -14.63 -3.46
CA PHE A 140 -4.41 -13.26 -3.13
C PHE A 140 -4.05 -12.26 -4.23
N PHE A 141 -2.79 -12.22 -4.67
CA PHE A 141 -2.37 -11.28 -5.71
C PHE A 141 -3.14 -11.50 -7.02
N PRO A 142 -3.26 -12.73 -7.54
CA PRO A 142 -4.06 -12.97 -8.74
C PRO A 142 -5.53 -12.59 -8.58
N PHE A 143 -6.13 -12.86 -7.42
CA PHE A 143 -7.50 -12.50 -7.14
C PHE A 143 -7.72 -10.98 -7.15
N VAL A 144 -6.89 -10.23 -6.41
CA VAL A 144 -6.99 -8.77 -6.32
C VAL A 144 -6.79 -8.12 -7.69
N GLU A 145 -5.76 -8.57 -8.42
CA GLU A 145 -5.41 -8.00 -9.72
C GLU A 145 -6.50 -8.22 -10.78
N ASN A 146 -7.15 -9.38 -10.76
CA ASN A 146 -8.27 -9.65 -11.65
C ASN A 146 -9.54 -8.87 -11.27
N ARG A 147 -9.78 -8.68 -9.96
CA ARG A 147 -11.00 -8.04 -9.46
C ARG A 147 -11.01 -6.52 -9.62
N TYR A 148 -9.86 -5.88 -9.45
CA TYR A 148 -9.75 -4.43 -9.27
C TYR A 148 -9.05 -3.68 -10.41
N ARG A 149 -9.06 -4.20 -11.61
CA ARG A 149 -8.45 -3.55 -12.79
C ARG A 149 -7.01 -3.07 -12.52
N VAL A 150 -6.19 -3.95 -11.97
CA VAL A 150 -4.78 -3.67 -11.79
C VAL A 150 -4.07 -3.74 -13.13
N ALA A 151 -3.20 -2.78 -13.39
CA ALA A 151 -2.35 -2.79 -14.59
C ALA A 151 -1.34 -3.94 -14.51
N ALA A 152 -1.25 -4.70 -15.58
CA ALA A 152 -0.39 -5.88 -15.62
C ALA A 152 1.10 -5.55 -15.53
N GLY A 153 1.87 -6.49 -14.99
CA GLY A 153 3.32 -6.48 -15.03
C GLY A 153 4.00 -5.84 -13.82
N ARG A 154 5.27 -6.15 -13.67
CA ARG A 154 6.15 -5.75 -12.56
C ARG A 154 6.14 -4.24 -12.30
N ALA A 155 6.16 -3.43 -13.36
CA ALA A 155 6.23 -1.97 -13.25
C ALA A 155 5.05 -1.35 -12.47
N ASN A 156 3.93 -2.06 -12.41
CA ASN A 156 2.70 -1.61 -11.77
C ASN A 156 2.48 -2.21 -10.38
N ARG A 157 3.41 -3.02 -9.88
CA ARG A 157 3.27 -3.70 -8.59
C ARG A 157 4.38 -3.27 -7.62
N ALA A 158 3.98 -2.77 -6.46
CA ALA A 158 4.86 -2.40 -5.36
C ALA A 158 4.40 -3.04 -4.05
N ILE A 159 5.29 -3.09 -3.08
CA ILE A 159 5.00 -3.62 -1.75
C ILE A 159 5.61 -2.71 -0.68
N SER A 160 4.88 -2.51 0.41
CA SER A 160 5.28 -1.71 1.57
C SER A 160 4.91 -2.43 2.86
N GLY A 161 5.51 -2.05 3.97
CA GLY A 161 5.07 -2.54 5.27
C GLY A 161 5.74 -1.85 6.45
N VAL A 162 5.10 -2.01 7.61
CA VAL A 162 5.58 -1.49 8.91
C VAL A 162 5.97 -2.65 9.82
N SER A 163 7.09 -2.55 10.54
CA SER A 163 7.46 -3.52 11.58
C SER A 163 7.52 -4.96 11.05
N MET A 164 6.65 -5.84 11.55
CA MET A 164 6.43 -7.20 11.02
C MET A 164 6.10 -7.16 9.52
N GLY A 165 5.24 -6.25 9.08
CA GLY A 165 4.91 -6.06 7.67
C GLY A 165 6.09 -5.56 6.85
N GLY A 166 6.95 -4.72 7.43
CA GLY A 166 8.21 -4.29 6.82
C GLY A 166 9.17 -5.46 6.58
N TYR A 167 9.27 -6.39 7.55
CA TYR A 167 9.97 -7.65 7.36
C TYR A 167 9.36 -8.44 6.18
N GLY A 168 8.03 -8.63 6.17
CA GLY A 168 7.33 -9.36 5.12
C GLY A 168 7.50 -8.72 3.75
N ALA A 169 7.43 -7.39 3.65
CA ALA A 169 7.63 -6.67 2.40
C ALA A 169 9.04 -6.87 1.82
N LEU A 170 10.07 -6.71 2.66
CA LEU A 170 11.45 -6.96 2.25
C LEU A 170 11.69 -8.43 1.91
N HIS A 171 11.16 -9.37 2.71
CA HIS A 171 11.26 -10.80 2.43
C HIS A 171 10.68 -11.15 1.05
N LEU A 172 9.43 -10.75 0.80
CA LEU A 172 8.75 -11.04 -0.46
C LEU A 172 9.45 -10.40 -1.65
N ALA A 173 9.87 -9.14 -1.52
CA ALA A 173 10.54 -8.42 -2.61
C ALA A 173 11.94 -8.99 -2.91
N PHE A 174 12.70 -9.44 -1.91
CA PHE A 174 14.03 -9.98 -2.11
C PHE A 174 14.00 -11.45 -2.57
N ARG A 175 12.99 -12.19 -2.14
CA ARG A 175 12.80 -13.58 -2.57
C ARG A 175 12.22 -13.68 -3.97
N HIS A 176 11.36 -12.73 -4.34
CA HIS A 176 10.65 -12.67 -5.62
C HIS A 176 10.91 -11.34 -6.35
N PRO A 177 12.16 -10.97 -6.67
CA PRO A 177 12.51 -9.64 -7.16
C PRO A 177 11.94 -9.31 -8.55
N LEU A 178 11.42 -10.30 -9.26
CA LEU A 178 10.75 -10.10 -10.55
C LEU A 178 9.26 -9.74 -10.40
N LEU A 179 8.69 -9.83 -9.20
CA LEU A 179 7.27 -9.51 -8.98
C LEU A 179 7.05 -8.03 -8.74
N PHE A 180 7.97 -7.32 -8.09
CA PHE A 180 7.78 -5.95 -7.65
C PHE A 180 8.75 -4.99 -8.33
N SER A 181 8.29 -3.79 -8.69
CA SER A 181 9.13 -2.69 -9.16
C SER A 181 9.84 -2.00 -7.99
N SER A 182 9.15 -1.93 -6.85
CA SER A 182 9.65 -1.24 -5.67
C SER A 182 9.16 -1.87 -4.37
N VAL A 183 9.96 -1.68 -3.31
CA VAL A 183 9.65 -2.06 -1.94
C VAL A 183 9.96 -0.92 -1.00
N SER A 184 9.10 -0.69 0.00
CA SER A 184 9.42 0.16 1.14
C SER A 184 9.16 -0.55 2.47
N ALA A 185 9.92 -0.15 3.52
CA ALA A 185 9.78 -0.74 4.85
C ALA A 185 10.06 0.31 5.94
N HIS A 186 9.13 0.45 6.90
CA HIS A 186 9.25 1.35 8.03
C HIS A 186 9.52 0.54 9.30
N SER A 187 10.60 0.85 10.01
CA SER A 187 11.03 0.14 11.24
C SER A 187 10.85 -1.37 11.13
N ALA A 188 11.30 -1.95 9.99
CA ALA A 188 11.13 -3.38 9.72
C ALA A 188 11.74 -4.22 10.84
N ALA A 189 11.07 -5.31 11.21
CA ALA A 189 11.52 -6.24 12.27
C ALA A 189 12.78 -7.03 11.86
N LEU A 190 13.84 -6.32 11.50
CA LEU A 190 15.12 -6.88 11.08
C LEU A 190 15.97 -7.21 12.30
N ILE A 191 16.21 -8.50 12.49
CA ILE A 191 17.02 -9.02 13.60
C ILE A 191 18.20 -9.77 12.99
N GLU A 192 19.42 -9.32 13.28
CA GLU A 192 20.64 -9.91 12.69
C GLU A 192 20.91 -11.34 13.17
N LYS A 193 20.61 -11.63 14.42
CA LYS A 193 20.84 -12.94 15.02
C LYS A 193 19.63 -13.34 15.86
N LEU A 194 19.25 -14.59 15.76
CA LEU A 194 18.24 -15.16 16.65
C LEU A 194 18.60 -14.84 18.10
N PRO A 195 17.71 -14.21 18.87
CA PRO A 195 17.98 -13.96 20.29
C PRO A 195 18.25 -15.28 21.03
N GLY A 196 19.37 -15.35 21.76
CA GLY A 196 19.82 -16.58 22.44
C GLY A 196 18.81 -17.15 23.45
N PHE A 197 17.90 -16.33 23.98
CA PHE A 197 16.83 -16.78 24.89
C PHE A 197 15.75 -17.64 24.17
N LEU A 198 15.68 -17.60 22.82
CA LEU A 198 14.76 -18.44 22.07
C LEU A 198 15.23 -19.88 21.91
N GLY A 199 16.51 -20.17 22.24
CA GLY A 199 17.09 -21.52 22.15
C GLY A 199 17.04 -22.33 23.46
N ALA A 200 16.78 -21.72 24.62
CA ALA A 200 17.04 -22.36 25.92
C ALA A 200 15.79 -22.80 26.70
N SER A 201 14.60 -22.33 26.41
CA SER A 201 13.37 -22.77 27.07
C SER A 201 12.13 -22.17 26.31
N PRO A 202 10.94 -22.81 26.32
CA PRO A 202 9.73 -22.20 25.84
C PRO A 202 9.47 -20.91 26.62
N SER A 203 9.97 -19.80 26.15
CA SER A 203 9.77 -18.51 26.82
C SER A 203 8.28 -18.18 26.79
N SER A 204 7.74 -17.89 27.97
CA SER A 204 6.32 -17.48 28.15
C SER A 204 6.02 -16.10 27.57
N SER A 205 7.01 -15.37 27.03
CA SER A 205 6.81 -14.03 26.49
C SER A 205 5.97 -14.07 25.20
N PRO A 206 5.08 -13.09 24.98
CA PRO A 206 4.29 -12.99 23.74
C PRO A 206 5.16 -13.02 22.48
N ARG A 207 6.31 -12.33 22.51
CA ARG A 207 7.26 -12.28 21.38
C ARG A 207 7.82 -13.66 21.05
N ALA A 208 8.22 -14.44 22.06
CA ALA A 208 8.75 -15.78 21.84
C ALA A 208 7.69 -16.74 21.29
N ARG A 209 6.43 -16.60 21.73
CA ARG A 209 5.32 -17.39 21.17
C ARG A 209 5.09 -17.09 19.68
N VAL A 210 5.10 -15.82 19.30
CA VAL A 210 4.95 -15.40 17.90
C VAL A 210 6.09 -15.96 17.06
N LEU A 211 7.35 -15.73 17.46
CA LEU A 211 8.51 -16.23 16.72
C LEU A 211 8.54 -17.76 16.67
N GLY A 212 8.18 -18.42 17.78
CA GLY A 212 8.07 -19.88 17.84
C GLY A 212 7.01 -20.45 16.90
N GLY A 213 5.87 -19.77 16.76
CA GLY A 213 4.80 -20.17 15.84
C GLY A 213 5.18 -20.06 14.37
N VAL A 214 6.08 -19.14 14.04
CA VAL A 214 6.53 -18.92 12.66
C VAL A 214 7.79 -19.71 12.32
N PHE A 215 8.81 -19.59 13.16
CA PHE A 215 10.16 -20.10 12.87
C PHE A 215 10.46 -21.46 13.51
N GLY A 216 9.50 -22.05 14.20
CA GLY A 216 9.66 -23.31 14.97
C GLY A 216 9.87 -23.07 16.46
N ASN A 217 9.58 -24.06 17.29
CA ASN A 217 9.71 -23.97 18.75
C ASN A 217 10.60 -25.11 19.30
N PRO A 218 11.89 -24.83 19.64
CA PRO A 218 12.57 -23.53 19.49
C PRO A 218 12.70 -23.09 18.02
N PRO A 219 12.89 -21.78 17.74
CA PRO A 219 13.11 -21.30 16.38
C PRO A 219 14.31 -22.00 15.71
N ASP A 220 14.09 -22.50 14.50
CA ASP A 220 15.10 -23.19 13.70
C ASP A 220 16.04 -22.17 13.05
N PRO A 221 17.34 -22.16 13.35
CA PRO A 221 18.28 -21.19 12.80
C PRO A 221 18.39 -21.25 11.27
N VAL A 222 18.33 -22.44 10.69
CA VAL A 222 18.43 -22.63 9.23
C VAL A 222 17.20 -22.05 8.55
N PHE A 223 16.01 -22.34 9.10
CA PHE A 223 14.77 -21.80 8.57
C PHE A 223 14.70 -20.27 8.75
N TRP A 224 15.20 -19.76 9.89
CA TRP A 224 15.35 -18.31 10.12
C TRP A 224 16.20 -17.66 9.05
N ASP A 225 17.40 -18.17 8.79
CA ASP A 225 18.33 -17.61 7.80
C ASP A 225 17.74 -17.67 6.38
N GLN A 226 17.07 -18.75 6.03
CA GLN A 226 16.41 -18.89 4.73
C GLN A 226 15.31 -17.86 4.49
N ASN A 227 14.69 -17.33 5.56
CA ASN A 227 13.60 -16.35 5.47
C ASN A 227 14.03 -14.93 5.86
N SER A 228 15.24 -14.73 6.38
CA SER A 228 15.74 -13.43 6.81
C SER A 228 15.97 -12.49 5.61
N PRO A 229 15.34 -11.29 5.59
CA PRO A 229 15.62 -10.28 4.57
C PRO A 229 17.10 -9.89 4.53
N LEU A 230 17.80 -9.90 5.66
CA LEU A 230 19.24 -9.61 5.73
C LEU A 230 20.08 -10.67 5.01
N VAL A 231 19.71 -11.95 5.12
CA VAL A 231 20.38 -13.05 4.43
C VAL A 231 20.05 -13.01 2.93
N LEU A 232 18.77 -12.83 2.58
CA LEU A 232 18.34 -12.68 1.18
C LEU A 232 19.03 -11.50 0.51
N ALA A 233 19.18 -10.36 1.21
CA ALA A 233 19.88 -9.20 0.71
C ALA A 233 21.35 -9.48 0.34
N ARG A 234 21.99 -10.51 0.86
CA ARG A 234 23.38 -10.87 0.56
C ARG A 234 23.52 -11.58 -0.81
N THR A 235 22.50 -12.31 -1.23
CA THR A 235 22.63 -13.26 -2.37
C THR A 235 21.60 -13.04 -3.49
N ALA A 236 20.41 -12.49 -3.20
CA ALA A 236 19.36 -12.32 -4.19
C ALA A 236 19.76 -11.37 -5.33
N ASN A 237 19.31 -11.65 -6.54
CA ASN A 237 19.46 -10.71 -7.65
C ASN A 237 18.41 -9.60 -7.56
N LEU A 238 18.79 -8.46 -6.99
CA LEU A 238 17.93 -7.30 -6.77
C LEU A 238 18.00 -6.26 -7.91
N ALA A 239 18.54 -6.63 -9.05
CA ALA A 239 18.67 -5.73 -10.20
C ALA A 239 17.31 -5.16 -10.63
N GLY A 240 17.24 -3.82 -10.71
CA GLY A 240 16.03 -3.10 -11.11
C GLY A 240 14.92 -3.02 -10.03
N LEU A 241 15.09 -3.63 -8.86
CA LEU A 241 14.22 -3.37 -7.70
C LEU A 241 14.62 -2.04 -7.06
N LYS A 242 13.66 -1.15 -6.87
CA LYS A 242 13.84 0.10 -6.13
C LYS A 242 13.52 -0.13 -4.67
N ILE A 243 14.40 0.29 -3.78
CA ILE A 243 14.34 -0.06 -2.35
C ILE A 243 14.38 1.23 -1.54
N TYR A 244 13.40 1.40 -0.66
CA TYR A 244 13.34 2.44 0.36
C TYR A 244 13.14 1.80 1.74
N PHE A 245 13.85 2.25 2.75
CA PHE A 245 13.52 1.86 4.12
C PHE A 245 14.01 2.90 5.11
N ASP A 246 13.31 2.98 6.22
CA ASP A 246 13.66 3.84 7.34
C ASP A 246 13.47 3.12 8.68
N CYS A 247 14.06 3.70 9.73
CA CYS A 247 13.87 3.27 11.10
C CYS A 247 14.07 4.45 12.05
N GLY A 248 13.35 4.45 13.17
CA GLY A 248 13.61 5.38 14.26
C GLY A 248 14.96 5.07 14.92
N ASP A 249 15.76 6.10 15.20
CA ASP A 249 17.08 5.95 15.86
C ASP A 249 16.98 5.52 17.32
N ASN A 250 15.78 5.66 17.92
CA ASN A 250 15.44 5.20 19.27
C ASN A 250 14.27 4.19 19.24
N ASP A 251 14.23 3.33 18.22
CA ASP A 251 13.24 2.28 18.05
C ASP A 251 13.21 1.36 19.28
N ASP A 252 12.04 1.15 19.89
CA ASP A 252 11.84 0.42 21.15
C ASP A 252 12.27 -1.04 21.09
N TYR A 253 12.33 -1.63 19.90
CA TYR A 253 12.74 -3.02 19.68
C TYR A 253 14.19 -3.14 19.20
N GLY A 254 14.88 -1.99 18.97
CA GLY A 254 16.25 -1.94 18.47
C GLY A 254 16.38 -2.31 17.00
N PHE A 255 15.32 -2.19 16.19
CA PHE A 255 15.35 -2.55 14.76
C PHE A 255 16.24 -1.64 13.91
N TYR A 256 16.64 -0.47 14.44
CA TYR A 256 17.65 0.39 13.80
C TYR A 256 18.99 -0.33 13.54
N ALA A 257 19.37 -1.29 14.40
CA ALA A 257 20.58 -2.08 14.17
C ALA A 257 20.44 -2.96 12.92
N GLY A 258 19.31 -3.65 12.76
CA GLY A 258 19.03 -4.45 11.58
C GLY A 258 18.87 -3.60 10.32
N ALA A 259 18.24 -2.42 10.41
CA ALA A 259 18.12 -1.48 9.29
C ALA A 259 19.52 -1.00 8.85
N THR A 260 20.37 -0.62 9.79
CA THR A 260 21.77 -0.24 9.51
C THR A 260 22.57 -1.42 8.90
N ALA A 261 22.32 -2.65 9.36
CA ALA A 261 22.96 -3.83 8.77
C ALA A 261 22.50 -4.06 7.32
N LEU A 262 21.22 -3.86 7.01
CA LEU A 262 20.69 -3.93 5.65
C LEU A 262 21.33 -2.89 4.74
N ASP A 263 21.43 -1.64 5.17
CA ASP A 263 22.12 -0.56 4.45
C ASP A 263 23.56 -0.93 4.09
N LYS A 264 24.32 -1.43 5.08
CA LYS A 264 25.70 -1.88 4.84
C LYS A 264 25.78 -3.02 3.82
N ILE A 265 24.86 -3.99 3.85
CA ILE A 265 24.83 -5.10 2.92
C ILE A 265 24.55 -4.59 1.49
N LEU A 266 23.53 -3.75 1.32
CA LEU A 266 23.14 -3.21 0.01
C LEU A 266 24.23 -2.31 -0.58
N THR A 267 24.84 -1.45 0.26
CA THR A 267 25.97 -0.58 -0.11
C THR A 267 27.18 -1.42 -0.57
N ALA A 268 27.58 -2.42 0.22
CA ALA A 268 28.70 -3.30 -0.14
C ALA A 268 28.46 -4.04 -1.47
N ARG A 269 27.21 -4.35 -1.79
CA ARG A 269 26.79 -4.96 -3.04
C ARG A 269 26.55 -3.95 -4.18
N ARG A 270 26.68 -2.65 -3.93
CA ARG A 270 26.38 -1.57 -4.88
C ARG A 270 24.95 -1.63 -5.42
N ILE A 271 24.00 -2.02 -4.57
CA ILE A 271 22.58 -2.03 -4.89
C ILE A 271 22.01 -0.66 -4.54
N PRO A 272 21.46 0.10 -5.51
CA PRO A 272 20.87 1.40 -5.24
C PRO A 272 19.66 1.28 -4.30
N HIS A 273 19.65 2.07 -3.24
CA HIS A 273 18.58 2.13 -2.23
C HIS A 273 18.53 3.48 -1.55
N GLU A 274 17.42 3.79 -0.91
CA GLU A 274 17.22 4.93 -0.04
C GLU A 274 17.08 4.42 1.39
N PHE A 275 17.99 4.82 2.29
CA PHE A 275 17.92 4.49 3.70
C PHE A 275 17.95 5.76 4.55
N HIS A 276 17.06 5.80 5.56
CA HIS A 276 17.00 6.88 6.51
C HIS A 276 16.92 6.36 7.94
N LEU A 277 17.73 6.96 8.82
CA LEU A 277 17.61 6.78 10.25
C LEU A 277 17.12 8.12 10.82
N PHE A 278 15.82 8.17 11.14
CA PHE A 278 15.18 9.39 11.62
C PHE A 278 15.10 9.41 13.15
N PRO A 279 15.08 10.58 13.79
CA PRO A 279 14.72 10.66 15.19
C PRO A 279 13.34 10.07 15.43
N GLY A 280 13.21 9.13 16.36
CA GLY A 280 11.90 8.58 16.71
C GLY A 280 11.93 7.18 17.30
N ARG A 281 10.74 6.75 17.73
CA ARG A 281 10.51 5.47 18.40
C ARG A 281 9.75 4.50 17.47
N HIS A 282 9.36 3.34 18.01
CA HIS A 282 8.53 2.36 17.29
C HIS A 282 7.05 2.59 17.60
N ASP A 283 6.48 3.69 17.13
CA ASP A 283 5.12 4.07 17.47
C ASP A 283 4.34 4.65 16.27
N ALA A 284 3.04 4.85 16.48
CA ALA A 284 2.15 5.36 15.44
C ALA A 284 2.51 6.76 14.96
N ALA A 285 3.11 7.61 15.82
CA ALA A 285 3.52 8.95 15.46
C ALA A 285 4.67 8.91 14.44
N TYR A 286 5.66 8.06 14.69
CA TYR A 286 6.76 7.82 13.75
C TYR A 286 6.24 7.35 12.39
N PHE A 287 5.36 6.36 12.37
CA PHE A 287 4.83 5.82 11.11
C PHE A 287 4.00 6.86 10.34
N ALA A 288 3.17 7.64 11.04
CA ALA A 288 2.38 8.70 10.42
C ALA A 288 3.25 9.80 9.81
N GLU A 289 4.35 10.16 10.45
CA GLU A 289 5.29 11.19 9.98
C GLU A 289 6.06 10.74 8.73
N HIS A 290 6.47 9.47 8.66
CA HIS A 290 7.38 8.99 7.60
C HIS A 290 6.67 8.24 6.46
N LEU A 291 5.41 7.84 6.62
CA LEU A 291 4.60 7.22 5.56
C LEU A 291 4.52 8.05 4.27
N PRO A 292 4.36 9.41 4.30
CA PRO A 292 4.31 10.21 3.09
C PRO A 292 5.51 10.01 2.16
N ALA A 293 6.71 9.92 2.71
CA ALA A 293 7.94 9.77 1.92
C ALA A 293 7.94 8.48 1.11
N SER A 294 7.53 7.35 1.71
CA SER A 294 7.44 6.06 1.00
C SER A 294 6.29 6.01 0.00
N LEU A 295 5.15 6.64 0.28
CA LEU A 295 4.05 6.76 -0.68
C LEU A 295 4.48 7.56 -1.91
N GLN A 296 5.18 8.68 -1.73
CA GLN A 296 5.75 9.48 -2.84
C GLN A 296 6.83 8.71 -3.59
N PHE A 297 7.68 7.95 -2.88
CA PHE A 297 8.67 7.07 -3.50
C PHE A 297 8.00 6.10 -4.49
N HIS A 298 6.97 5.35 -4.08
CA HIS A 298 6.24 4.45 -4.97
C HIS A 298 5.51 5.20 -6.08
N SER A 299 4.85 6.31 -5.76
CA SER A 299 4.11 7.13 -6.71
C SER A 299 4.98 7.63 -7.86
N ARG A 300 6.21 8.07 -7.57
CA ARG A 300 7.16 8.51 -8.62
C ARG A 300 7.52 7.39 -9.58
N LEU A 301 7.63 6.15 -9.09
CA LEU A 301 8.06 4.98 -9.84
C LEU A 301 6.95 4.33 -10.67
N PHE A 302 5.70 4.49 -10.27
CA PHE A 302 4.57 3.94 -11.02
C PHE A 302 4.42 4.65 -12.38
N PRO A 303 4.08 3.89 -13.44
CA PRO A 303 3.60 4.49 -14.69
C PRO A 303 2.38 5.38 -14.45
N ASN A 304 2.13 6.31 -15.36
CA ASN A 304 0.86 7.05 -15.32
C ASN A 304 -0.28 6.09 -15.73
N PRO A 305 -1.38 6.05 -15.00
CA PRO A 305 -2.53 5.20 -15.30
C PRO A 305 -3.31 5.68 -16.53
#